data_adea794ac4963bc0f20de75f87197ddd
#
_entry.id   adea794ac4963bc0f20de75f87197ddd
#
_cell.length_a   1.000
_cell.length_b   1.000
_cell.length_c   1.000
_cell.angle_alpha   90.00
_cell.angle_beta   90.00
_cell.angle_gamma   90.00
#
_symmetry.space_group_name_H-M   'P 1'
#
loop_
_entity.id
_entity.type
_entity.pdbx_description
1 polymer ?
#
loop_
_entity_poly.entity_id
_entity_poly.type
_entity_poly.pdbx_seq_one_letter_code
_entity_poly.pdbx_strand_id
1 'polypeptide(L)'
;MKVVGERLRSLREGVNLSQAKIGKMIGATQSSINRYENDVGDPPFSVLLWYADYFDISLDYIFGRAEKPQGKLYDFKPKINDDENVRKFIDMCFDPDSPMSDKLKDTLLQMMKEGG
;
A
#
# COMPACT_ATOMS: atom_id res chain seq x y z
N MET A 1 16.14 8.91 11.64
CA MET A 1 15.67 7.65 12.27
C MET A 1 15.98 6.48 11.34
N LYS A 2 16.79 5.57 11.85
CA LYS A 2 17.30 4.44 11.05
C LYS A 2 16.21 3.55 10.46
N VAL A 3 15.13 3.33 11.21
CA VAL A 3 14.02 2.49 10.75
C VAL A 3 13.26 3.12 9.57
N VAL A 4 13.14 4.44 9.55
CA VAL A 4 12.44 5.14 8.46
C VAL A 4 13.16 4.89 7.13
N GLY A 5 14.46 5.11 7.09
CA GLY A 5 15.25 4.89 5.88
C GLY A 5 15.17 3.46 5.38
N GLU A 6 15.28 2.48 6.26
CA GLU A 6 15.15 1.05 5.90
C GLU A 6 13.78 0.71 5.34
N ARG A 7 12.71 1.24 5.95
CA ARG A 7 11.34 1.00 5.47
C ARG A 7 11.10 1.62 4.09
N LEU A 8 11.54 2.87 3.89
CA LEU A 8 11.41 3.53 2.59
C LEU A 8 12.15 2.76 1.50
N ARG A 9 13.38 2.32 1.79
CA ARG A 9 14.16 1.51 0.84
C ARG A 9 13.47 0.19 0.52
N SER A 10 13.01 -0.54 1.53
CA SER A 10 12.33 -1.82 1.34
C SER A 10 11.08 -1.70 0.49
N LEU A 11 10.29 -0.65 0.70
CA LEU A 11 9.09 -0.40 -0.10
C LEU A 11 9.45 -0.15 -1.56
N ARG A 12 10.46 0.68 -1.81
CA ARG A 12 10.92 1.00 -3.17
C ARG A 12 11.45 -0.25 -3.88
N GLU A 13 12.32 -0.99 -3.22
CA GLU A 13 12.94 -2.19 -3.80
C GLU A 13 11.90 -3.29 -4.05
N GLY A 14 10.89 -3.38 -3.19
CA GLY A 14 9.82 -4.38 -3.32
C GLY A 14 9.01 -4.24 -4.60
N VAL A 15 8.99 -3.06 -5.21
CA VAL A 15 8.32 -2.82 -6.50
C VAL A 15 9.30 -2.53 -7.63
N ASN A 16 10.58 -2.80 -7.42
CA ASN A 16 11.66 -2.66 -8.42
C ASN A 16 11.80 -1.23 -8.98
N LEU A 17 11.55 -0.22 -8.15
CA LEU A 17 11.78 1.17 -8.53
C LEU A 17 13.19 1.61 -8.15
N SER A 18 13.86 2.35 -9.06
CA SER A 18 15.13 2.99 -8.74
C SER A 18 14.89 4.25 -7.91
N GLN A 19 15.93 4.71 -7.22
CA GLN A 19 15.89 5.99 -6.49
C GLN A 19 15.56 7.16 -7.44
N ALA A 20 16.13 7.16 -8.63
CA ALA A 20 15.84 8.20 -9.63
C ALA A 20 14.37 8.18 -10.06
N LYS A 21 13.82 6.99 -10.26
CA LYS A 21 12.44 6.82 -10.71
C LYS A 21 11.44 7.29 -9.65
N ILE A 22 11.61 6.83 -8.40
CA ILE A 22 10.71 7.24 -7.33
C ILE A 22 10.86 8.74 -7.02
N GLY A 23 12.08 9.27 -7.14
CA GLY A 23 12.31 10.70 -7.01
C GLY A 23 11.49 11.51 -8.00
N LYS A 24 11.47 11.10 -9.28
CA LYS A 24 10.62 11.73 -10.30
C LYS A 24 9.14 11.67 -9.94
N MET A 25 8.67 10.55 -9.43
CA MET A 25 7.26 10.36 -9.07
C MET A 25 6.85 11.29 -7.93
N ILE A 26 7.75 11.51 -6.98
CA ILE A 26 7.50 12.35 -5.79
C ILE A 26 7.75 13.83 -6.10
N GLY A 27 8.58 14.13 -7.08
CA GLY A 27 9.07 15.49 -7.33
C GLY A 27 10.32 15.82 -6.52
N ALA A 28 11.12 14.81 -6.18
CA ALA A 28 12.37 14.95 -5.44
C ALA A 28 13.55 14.49 -6.30
N THR A 29 14.76 14.82 -5.86
CA THR A 29 15.98 14.38 -6.55
C THR A 29 16.37 12.98 -6.07
N GLN A 30 17.13 12.26 -6.90
CA GLN A 30 17.73 10.98 -6.51
C GLN A 30 18.57 11.12 -5.25
N SER A 31 19.34 12.22 -5.16
CA SER A 31 20.18 12.50 -4.01
C SER A 31 19.37 12.63 -2.72
N SER A 32 18.21 13.28 -2.79
CA SER A 32 17.31 13.39 -1.65
C SER A 32 16.78 12.04 -1.21
N ILE A 33 16.33 11.20 -2.16
CA ILE A 33 15.85 9.86 -1.86
C ILE A 33 16.95 9.03 -1.20
N ASN A 34 18.17 9.09 -1.75
CA ASN A 34 19.31 8.39 -1.18
C ASN A 34 19.57 8.80 0.27
N ARG A 35 19.51 10.10 0.56
CA ARG A 35 19.71 10.62 1.91
C ARG A 35 18.64 10.15 2.87
N TYR A 36 17.38 10.14 2.45
CA TYR A 36 16.28 9.65 3.27
C TYR A 36 16.44 8.16 3.61
N GLU A 37 16.85 7.35 2.63
CA GLU A 37 17.05 5.90 2.82
C GLU A 37 18.25 5.58 3.70
N ASN A 38 19.23 6.47 3.77
CA ASN A 38 20.46 6.28 4.56
C ASN A 38 20.47 7.05 5.87
N ASP A 39 19.34 7.63 6.28
CA ASP A 39 19.19 8.41 7.51
C ASP A 39 20.12 9.62 7.62
N VAL A 40 20.48 10.22 6.50
CA VAL A 40 21.31 11.43 6.45
C VAL A 40 20.45 12.70 6.54
N GLY A 41 19.14 12.58 6.35
CA GLY A 41 18.21 13.69 6.46
C GLY A 41 16.81 13.19 6.69
N ASP A 42 15.99 14.02 7.32
CA ASP A 42 14.59 13.65 7.58
C ASP A 42 13.72 13.97 6.38
N PRO A 43 12.91 12.99 5.89
CA PRO A 43 11.96 13.27 4.82
C PRO A 43 10.90 14.27 5.27
N PRO A 44 10.49 15.22 4.40
CA PRO A 44 9.34 16.07 4.69
C PRO A 44 8.06 15.25 4.84
N PHE A 45 7.07 15.79 5.55
CA PHE A 45 5.77 15.16 5.69
C PHE A 45 5.13 14.81 4.36
N SER A 46 5.26 15.69 3.37
CA SER A 46 4.70 15.45 2.02
C SER A 46 5.26 14.18 1.39
N VAL A 47 6.55 13.92 1.58
CA VAL A 47 7.21 12.70 1.08
C VAL A 47 6.69 11.48 1.83
N LEU A 48 6.60 11.53 3.15
CA LEU A 48 6.10 10.43 3.97
C LEU A 48 4.64 10.10 3.63
N LEU A 49 3.81 11.12 3.44
CA LEU A 49 2.43 10.94 3.00
C LEU A 49 2.35 10.30 1.62
N TRP A 50 3.24 10.71 0.70
CA TRP A 50 3.29 10.11 -0.63
C TRP A 50 3.56 8.61 -0.56
N TYR A 51 4.55 8.19 0.25
CA TYR A 51 4.85 6.76 0.46
C TYR A 51 3.66 6.02 1.07
N ALA A 52 3.04 6.61 2.09
CA ALA A 52 1.90 5.98 2.76
C ALA A 52 0.73 5.76 1.80
N ASP A 53 0.45 6.76 0.96
CA ASP A 53 -0.67 6.69 0.00
C ASP A 53 -0.35 5.78 -1.19
N TYR A 54 0.85 5.88 -1.75
CA TYR A 54 1.24 5.10 -2.92
C TYR A 54 1.33 3.60 -2.61
N PHE A 55 1.95 3.25 -1.47
CA PHE A 55 2.12 1.85 -1.07
C PHE A 55 0.98 1.33 -0.20
N ASP A 56 0.01 2.17 0.11
CA ASP A 56 -1.11 1.87 1.02
C ASP A 56 -0.62 1.28 2.35
N ILE A 57 0.22 2.02 3.04
CA ILE A 57 0.78 1.63 4.33
C ILE A 57 0.52 2.73 5.37
N SER A 58 0.60 2.37 6.64
CA SER A 58 0.45 3.33 7.72
C SER A 58 1.75 4.10 7.97
N LEU A 59 1.64 5.33 8.47
CA LEU A 59 2.79 6.08 8.95
C LEU A 59 3.44 5.38 10.14
N ASP A 60 2.67 4.69 10.97
CA ASP A 60 3.20 3.90 12.09
C ASP A 60 4.17 2.82 11.60
N TYR A 61 3.87 2.18 10.47
CA TYR A 61 4.78 1.23 9.85
C TYR A 61 6.08 1.90 9.41
N ILE A 62 5.99 3.07 8.75
CA ILE A 62 7.17 3.81 8.30
C ILE A 62 8.05 4.21 9.49
N PHE A 63 7.44 4.65 10.60
CA PHE A 63 8.15 5.06 11.80
C PHE A 63 8.62 3.88 12.68
N GLY A 64 8.29 2.65 12.30
CA GLY A 64 8.67 1.47 13.06
C GLY A 64 7.85 1.23 14.32
N ARG A 65 6.70 1.90 14.47
CA ARG A 65 5.78 1.72 15.60
C ARG A 65 4.85 0.53 15.40
N ALA A 66 4.67 0.11 14.15
CA ALA A 66 3.93 -1.08 13.77
C ALA A 66 4.82 -1.97 12.91
N GLU A 67 4.74 -3.28 13.10
CA GLU A 67 5.50 -4.23 12.30
C GLU A 67 4.81 -4.62 11.00
N LYS A 68 3.49 -4.43 10.95
CA LYS A 68 2.69 -4.75 9.76
C LYS A 68 2.31 -3.47 9.02
N PRO A 69 2.41 -3.46 7.68
CA PRO A 69 2.06 -2.29 6.86
C PRO A 69 0.54 -2.17 6.73
N GLN A 70 -0.13 -1.67 7.76
CA GLN A 70 -1.59 -1.57 7.81
C GLN A 70 -2.09 -0.30 7.12
N GLY A 71 -2.23 -0.36 5.79
CA GLY A 71 -2.86 0.71 5.03
C GLY A 71 -4.38 0.69 5.14
N LYS A 72 -5.03 1.66 4.52
CA LYS A 72 -6.49 1.80 4.55
C LYS A 72 -7.21 0.59 3.97
N LEU A 73 -6.69 0.05 2.88
CA LEU A 73 -7.26 -1.16 2.25
C LEU A 73 -6.97 -2.40 3.07
N TYR A 74 -5.85 -2.43 3.77
CA TYR A 74 -5.48 -3.56 4.61
C TYR A 74 -6.41 -3.72 5.81
N ASP A 75 -6.79 -2.61 6.45
CA ASP A 75 -7.70 -2.61 7.60
C ASP A 75 -9.16 -2.79 7.19
N PHE A 76 -9.45 -2.70 5.89
CA PHE A 76 -10.79 -2.92 5.39
C PHE A 76 -11.10 -4.42 5.45
N LYS A 77 -11.71 -4.82 6.56
CA LYS A 77 -12.33 -6.15 6.68
C LYS A 77 -13.82 -5.97 6.40
N PRO A 78 -14.28 -6.25 5.17
CA PRO A 78 -15.70 -6.13 4.90
C PRO A 78 -16.44 -7.13 5.79
N LYS A 79 -17.31 -6.64 6.64
CA LYS A 79 -18.33 -7.46 7.28
C LYS A 79 -19.35 -7.81 6.20
N ILE A 80 -18.95 -8.78 5.38
CA ILE A 80 -19.64 -9.13 4.13
C ILE A 80 -21.10 -9.48 4.36
N ASN A 81 -21.44 -9.98 5.55
CA ASN A 81 -22.79 -10.42 5.87
C ASN A 81 -23.74 -9.29 6.32
N ASP A 82 -23.21 -8.13 6.69
CA ASP A 82 -23.99 -7.05 7.31
C ASP A 82 -24.00 -5.78 6.48
N ASP A 83 -23.21 -5.66 5.44
CA ASP A 83 -23.11 -4.46 4.62
C ASP A 83 -23.69 -4.72 3.22
N GLU A 84 -24.83 -4.10 2.94
CA GLU A 84 -25.51 -4.20 1.65
C GLU A 84 -24.66 -3.67 0.49
N ASN A 85 -23.82 -2.65 0.73
CA ASN A 85 -22.94 -2.10 -0.30
C ASN A 85 -21.85 -3.10 -0.69
N VAL A 86 -21.33 -3.85 0.27
CA VAL A 86 -20.34 -4.89 0.02
C VAL A 86 -20.97 -6.04 -0.77
N ARG A 87 -22.21 -6.41 -0.45
CA ARG A 87 -22.95 -7.42 -1.23
C ARG A 87 -23.13 -6.98 -2.68
N LYS A 88 -23.54 -5.74 -2.91
CA LYS A 88 -23.67 -5.18 -4.25
C LYS A 88 -22.35 -5.21 -5.01
N PHE A 89 -21.25 -4.87 -4.32
CA PHE A 89 -19.92 -4.92 -4.91
C PHE A 89 -19.53 -6.33 -5.32
N ILE A 90 -19.78 -7.31 -4.43
CA ILE A 90 -19.50 -8.72 -4.72
C ILE A 90 -20.35 -9.22 -5.88
N ASP A 91 -21.64 -8.90 -5.89
CA ASP A 91 -22.54 -9.28 -6.99
C ASP A 91 -22.06 -8.70 -8.32
N MET A 92 -21.60 -7.46 -8.33
CA MET A 92 -20.98 -6.86 -9.52
C MET A 92 -19.73 -7.60 -9.97
N CYS A 93 -18.89 -8.04 -9.04
CA CYS A 93 -17.66 -8.78 -9.35
C CYS A 93 -17.94 -10.13 -9.98
N PHE A 94 -19.07 -10.77 -9.62
CA PHE A 94 -19.44 -12.08 -10.14
C PHE A 94 -20.45 -12.03 -11.28
N ASP A 95 -20.82 -10.84 -11.73
CA ASP A 95 -21.64 -10.66 -12.92
C ASP A 95 -20.86 -11.16 -14.14
N PRO A 96 -21.44 -12.09 -14.97
CA PRO A 96 -20.77 -12.56 -16.18
C PRO A 96 -20.41 -11.44 -17.17
N ASP A 97 -21.15 -10.34 -17.15
CA ASP A 97 -20.87 -9.18 -17.99
C ASP A 97 -19.87 -8.21 -17.39
N SER A 98 -19.35 -8.50 -16.17
CA SER A 98 -18.36 -7.68 -15.53
C SER A 98 -17.00 -7.79 -16.23
N PRO A 99 -16.27 -6.65 -16.42
CA PRO A 99 -14.93 -6.70 -16.99
C PRO A 99 -13.87 -7.31 -16.08
N MET A 100 -14.23 -7.77 -14.90
CA MET A 100 -13.30 -8.37 -13.96
C MET A 100 -12.74 -9.69 -14.46
N SER A 101 -11.42 -9.88 -14.31
CA SER A 101 -10.77 -11.13 -14.67
C SER A 101 -11.18 -12.26 -13.73
N ASP A 102 -11.19 -13.49 -14.25
CA ASP A 102 -11.50 -14.69 -13.46
C ASP A 102 -10.55 -14.86 -12.28
N LYS A 103 -9.28 -14.50 -12.47
CA LYS A 103 -8.28 -14.55 -11.41
C LYS A 103 -8.63 -13.64 -10.23
N LEU A 104 -9.16 -12.46 -10.51
CA LEU A 104 -9.57 -11.52 -9.46
C LEU A 104 -10.81 -12.05 -8.73
N LYS A 105 -11.74 -12.65 -9.48
CA LYS A 105 -12.92 -13.30 -8.91
C LYS A 105 -12.54 -14.44 -7.97
N ASP A 106 -11.59 -15.28 -8.37
CA ASP A 106 -11.08 -16.38 -7.54
C ASP A 106 -10.41 -15.85 -6.28
N THR A 107 -9.62 -14.77 -6.39
CA THR A 107 -8.98 -14.14 -5.25
C THR A 107 -10.00 -13.61 -4.25
N LEU A 108 -11.06 -12.96 -4.74
CA LEU A 108 -12.15 -12.47 -3.89
C LEU A 108 -12.89 -13.60 -3.18
N LEU A 109 -13.16 -14.68 -3.90
CA LEU A 109 -13.79 -15.90 -3.32
C LEU A 109 -12.94 -16.48 -2.20
N GLN A 110 -11.63 -16.55 -2.40
CA GLN A 110 -10.71 -17.06 -1.40
C GLN A 110 -10.69 -16.16 -0.16
N MET A 111 -10.68 -14.86 -0.35
CA MET A 111 -10.74 -13.89 0.74
C MET A 111 -12.05 -14.03 1.54
N MET A 112 -13.15 -14.27 0.88
CA MET A 112 -14.45 -14.51 1.52
C MET A 112 -14.44 -15.76 2.39
N LYS A 113 -13.78 -16.85 1.94
CA LYS A 113 -13.65 -18.08 2.71
C LYS A 113 -12.78 -17.92 3.93
N GLU A 114 -11.70 -17.14 3.83
CA GLU A 114 -10.76 -16.91 4.93
C GLU A 114 -11.26 -15.86 5.92
N GLY A 115 -12.09 -14.93 5.48
CA GLY A 115 -12.63 -13.85 6.30
C GLY A 115 -13.94 -14.17 7.00
N GLY A 116 -14.42 -15.38 6.86
CA GLY A 116 -15.72 -15.84 7.37
C GLY A 116 -15.85 -15.85 8.90
#